data_f8f084c7e0a72f969d0f3d2679675e09
#
_entry.id   f8f084c7e0a72f969d0f3d2679675e09
#
_cell.length_a   1.000
_cell.length_b   1.000
_cell.length_c   1.000
_cell.angle_alpha   90.00
_cell.angle_beta   90.00
_cell.angle_gamma   90.00
#
_symmetry.space_group_name_H-M   'P 1'
#
loop_
_entity.id
_entity.type
_entity.pdbx_description
1 polymer ?
#
loop_
_entity_poly.entity_id
_entity_poly.type
_entity_poly.pdbx_seq_one_letter_code
_entity_poly.pdbx_strand_id
1 'polypeptide(L)'
;MLVFVTLGTWLAVIDIDLATIGFFAWIVLTYSLKFLWSPLVDNFSIPFFNKFGKRKSWIILMQILIIIFLFLISITDPSTNLSLFAKFAFFVAFFGSIQDIAIDAFRIEMSEIDEQGNLAASYQLGYRIAILLATSGALILASRTNWSFVYQLMSLFMLFGFVGLYLTPENKNASLRQLSFSDSIVAVSYTHLRAH
;
A
#
# COMPACT_ATOMS: atom_id res chain seq x y z
N MET A 1 3.49 -3.00 4.34
CA MET A 1 4.49 -3.41 5.36
C MET A 1 3.95 -3.38 6.80
N LEU A 2 3.21 -2.37 7.18
CA LEU A 2 2.56 -2.17 8.48
C LEU A 2 1.74 -3.36 8.97
N VAL A 3 0.84 -3.85 8.12
CA VAL A 3 -0.08 -4.96 8.44
C VAL A 3 0.67 -6.22 8.85
N PHE A 4 1.89 -6.46 8.36
CA PHE A 4 2.60 -7.71 8.64
C PHE A 4 3.14 -7.82 10.05
N VAL A 5 3.69 -6.73 10.61
CA VAL A 5 4.23 -6.74 11.97
C VAL A 5 3.10 -6.94 12.98
N THR A 6 2.03 -6.17 12.85
CA THR A 6 0.88 -6.26 13.75
C THR A 6 0.08 -7.54 13.56
N LEU A 7 -0.04 -8.02 12.33
CA LEU A 7 -0.74 -9.27 12.01
C LEU A 7 -0.01 -10.49 12.57
N GLY A 8 1.31 -10.56 12.40
CA GLY A 8 2.12 -11.62 12.99
C GLY A 8 2.03 -11.63 14.52
N THR A 9 2.01 -10.45 15.14
CA THR A 9 1.83 -10.34 16.60
C THR A 9 0.43 -10.78 17.03
N TRP A 10 -0.61 -10.40 16.31
CA TRP A 10 -1.99 -10.87 16.59
C TRP A 10 -2.06 -12.39 16.53
N LEU A 11 -1.56 -13.01 15.45
CA LEU A 11 -1.55 -14.47 15.30
C LEU A 11 -0.75 -15.17 16.40
N ALA A 12 0.37 -14.59 16.83
CA ALA A 12 1.17 -15.13 17.93
C ALA A 12 0.45 -15.05 19.29
N VAL A 13 -0.31 -13.97 19.53
CA VAL A 13 -1.08 -13.81 20.79
C VAL A 13 -2.22 -14.81 20.92
N ILE A 14 -2.77 -15.30 19.80
CA ILE A 14 -3.81 -16.33 19.78
C ILE A 14 -3.26 -17.76 19.58
N ASP A 15 -1.97 -17.96 19.86
CA ASP A 15 -1.28 -19.25 19.82
C ASP A 15 -1.28 -19.95 18.46
N ILE A 16 -1.32 -19.21 17.35
CA ILE A 16 -1.07 -19.78 16.02
C ILE A 16 0.39 -20.18 15.91
N ASP A 17 0.64 -21.36 15.37
CA ASP A 17 1.99 -21.92 15.25
C ASP A 17 2.93 -21.04 14.40
N LEU A 18 4.21 -21.04 14.76
CA LEU A 18 5.22 -20.20 14.11
C LEU A 18 5.43 -20.54 12.63
N ALA A 19 5.24 -21.78 12.22
CA ALA A 19 5.36 -22.17 10.83
C ALA A 19 4.23 -21.53 10.00
N THR A 20 3.02 -21.55 10.51
CA THR A 20 1.86 -20.88 9.90
C THR A 20 2.08 -19.36 9.82
N ILE A 21 2.55 -18.72 10.89
CA ILE A 21 2.90 -17.30 10.88
C ILE A 21 3.99 -17.03 9.82
N GLY A 22 4.96 -17.93 9.67
CA GLY A 22 5.99 -17.86 8.64
C GLY A 22 5.43 -17.85 7.21
N PHE A 23 4.33 -18.58 6.95
CA PHE A 23 3.68 -18.52 5.64
C PHE A 23 3.09 -17.14 5.32
N PHE A 24 2.67 -16.38 6.31
CA PHE A 24 2.22 -15.00 6.09
C PHE A 24 3.36 -14.08 5.62
N ALA A 25 4.63 -14.42 5.89
CA ALA A 25 5.77 -13.67 5.36
C ALA A 25 5.82 -13.72 3.81
N TRP A 26 5.29 -14.77 3.18
CA TRP A 26 5.20 -14.86 1.72
C TRP A 26 4.32 -13.77 1.11
N ILE A 27 3.37 -13.22 1.86
CA ILE A 27 2.55 -12.10 1.42
C ILE A 27 3.44 -10.87 1.13
N VAL A 28 4.59 -10.72 1.81
CA VAL A 28 5.56 -9.65 1.56
C VAL A 28 6.15 -9.73 0.14
N LEU A 29 6.17 -10.92 -0.48
CA LEU A 29 6.62 -11.07 -1.87
C LEU A 29 5.81 -10.22 -2.86
N THR A 30 4.55 -9.88 -2.55
CA THR A 30 3.77 -8.98 -3.40
C THR A 30 4.45 -7.61 -3.56
N TYR A 31 5.14 -7.13 -2.53
CA TYR A 31 5.92 -5.89 -2.59
C TYR A 31 7.22 -6.07 -3.37
N SER A 32 7.88 -7.21 -3.28
CA SER A 32 9.08 -7.50 -4.07
C SER A 32 8.74 -7.64 -5.56
N LEU A 33 7.55 -8.15 -5.87
CA LEU A 33 7.05 -8.35 -7.22
C LEU A 33 6.32 -7.11 -7.78
N LYS A 34 6.34 -5.98 -7.10
CA LYS A 34 5.62 -4.76 -7.52
C LYS A 34 5.98 -4.30 -8.95
N PHE A 35 7.17 -4.63 -9.44
CA PHE A 35 7.59 -4.33 -10.80
C PHE A 35 6.70 -4.98 -11.87
N LEU A 36 6.03 -6.11 -11.57
CA LEU A 36 5.11 -6.78 -12.49
C LEU A 36 3.82 -5.97 -12.72
N TRP A 37 3.39 -5.21 -11.71
CA TRP A 37 2.19 -4.38 -11.78
C TRP A 37 2.46 -2.95 -12.28
N SER A 38 3.73 -2.51 -12.28
CA SER A 38 4.13 -1.17 -12.71
C SER A 38 3.62 -0.83 -14.13
N PRO A 39 3.81 -1.72 -15.15
CA PRO A 39 3.31 -1.43 -16.49
C PRO A 39 1.79 -1.27 -16.55
N LEU A 40 1.05 -1.95 -15.64
CA LEU A 40 -0.40 -1.82 -15.56
C LEU A 40 -0.81 -0.43 -15.07
N VAL A 41 -0.18 0.07 -14.02
CA VAL A 41 -0.44 1.41 -13.46
C VAL A 41 0.00 2.50 -14.45
N ASP A 42 1.07 2.24 -15.22
CA ASP A 42 1.64 3.19 -16.18
C ASP A 42 0.83 3.30 -17.48
N ASN A 43 0.17 2.24 -17.91
CA ASN A 43 -0.51 2.22 -19.20
C ASN A 43 -2.03 2.34 -19.11
N PHE A 44 -2.63 1.83 -18.03
CA PHE A 44 -4.08 1.87 -17.90
C PHE A 44 -4.55 3.07 -17.08
N SER A 45 -5.63 3.72 -17.55
CA SER A 45 -6.39 4.72 -16.79
C SER A 45 -7.68 4.09 -16.28
N ILE A 46 -8.11 4.47 -15.07
CA ILE A 46 -9.36 3.97 -14.50
C ILE A 46 -10.50 4.88 -14.93
N PRO A 47 -11.41 4.45 -15.84
CA PRO A 47 -12.37 5.33 -16.48
C PRO A 47 -13.34 6.00 -15.50
N PHE A 48 -13.67 5.34 -14.40
CA PHE A 48 -14.62 5.85 -13.41
C PHE A 48 -14.09 7.05 -12.61
N PHE A 49 -12.76 7.14 -12.40
CA PHE A 49 -12.11 8.19 -11.62
C PHE A 49 -11.29 9.16 -12.48
N ASN A 50 -11.41 9.14 -13.82
CA ASN A 50 -10.61 9.97 -14.73
C ASN A 50 -10.67 11.47 -14.43
N LYS A 51 -11.73 11.96 -13.78
CA LYS A 51 -11.88 13.36 -13.35
C LYS A 51 -10.79 13.84 -12.40
N PHE A 52 -10.17 12.90 -11.67
CA PHE A 52 -9.11 13.18 -10.70
C PHE A 52 -7.70 13.01 -11.27
N GLY A 53 -7.58 12.67 -12.56
CA GLY A 53 -6.31 12.35 -13.19
C GLY A 53 -5.87 10.89 -13.03
N LYS A 54 -4.93 10.46 -13.87
CA LYS A 54 -4.53 9.06 -13.98
C LYS A 54 -3.99 8.48 -12.67
N ARG A 55 -2.99 9.15 -12.07
CA ARG A 55 -2.33 8.63 -10.86
C ARG A 55 -3.24 8.66 -9.64
N LYS A 56 -3.95 9.76 -9.45
CA LYS A 56 -4.93 9.89 -8.36
C LYS A 56 -6.03 8.86 -8.45
N SER A 57 -6.48 8.51 -9.66
CA SER A 57 -7.50 7.47 -9.87
C SER A 57 -7.06 6.11 -9.34
N TRP A 58 -5.81 5.71 -9.60
CA TRP A 58 -5.23 4.49 -9.06
C TRP A 58 -5.11 4.54 -7.53
N ILE A 59 -4.60 5.67 -6.99
CA ILE A 59 -4.45 5.84 -5.53
C ILE A 59 -5.82 5.75 -4.84
N ILE A 60 -6.86 6.41 -5.37
CA ILE A 60 -8.22 6.39 -4.80
C ILE A 60 -8.79 4.97 -4.81
N LEU A 61 -8.70 4.26 -5.93
CA LEU A 61 -9.24 2.91 -6.05
C LEU A 61 -8.54 1.96 -5.08
N MET A 62 -7.21 1.95 -5.05
CA MET A 62 -6.45 1.09 -4.15
C MET A 62 -6.70 1.44 -2.68
N GLN A 63 -6.82 2.73 -2.35
CA GLN A 63 -7.15 3.20 -1.01
C GLN A 63 -8.50 2.64 -0.53
N ILE A 64 -9.54 2.69 -1.37
CA ILE A 64 -10.86 2.15 -1.07
C ILE A 64 -10.77 0.64 -0.82
N LEU A 65 -10.08 -0.08 -1.70
CA LEU A 65 -9.92 -1.53 -1.57
C LEU A 65 -9.17 -1.90 -0.29
N ILE A 66 -8.08 -1.20 0.04
CA ILE A 66 -7.34 -1.43 1.27
C ILE A 66 -8.22 -1.20 2.50
N ILE A 67 -9.01 -0.12 2.54
CA ILE A 67 -9.96 0.16 3.64
C ILE A 67 -10.94 -1.00 3.81
N ILE A 68 -11.55 -1.46 2.72
CA ILE A 68 -12.50 -2.56 2.74
C ILE A 68 -11.85 -3.84 3.30
N PHE A 69 -10.67 -4.22 2.78
CA PHE A 69 -10.02 -5.45 3.21
C PHE A 69 -9.44 -5.37 4.62
N LEU A 70 -8.97 -4.19 5.09
CA LEU A 70 -8.61 -3.98 6.49
C LEU A 70 -9.82 -4.13 7.41
N PHE A 71 -10.97 -3.59 6.99
CA PHE A 71 -12.21 -3.76 7.74
C PHE A 71 -12.65 -5.23 7.77
N LEU A 72 -12.54 -5.96 6.66
CA LEU A 72 -12.84 -7.40 6.60
C LEU A 72 -11.91 -8.21 7.51
N ILE A 73 -10.62 -7.87 7.58
CA ILE A 73 -9.68 -8.46 8.55
C ILE A 73 -10.19 -8.23 9.98
N SER A 74 -10.65 -7.02 10.29
CA SER A 74 -11.08 -6.65 11.64
C SER A 74 -12.30 -7.44 12.16
N ILE A 75 -13.16 -7.89 11.27
CA ILE A 75 -14.37 -8.66 11.61
C ILE A 75 -14.20 -10.17 11.45
N THR A 76 -13.04 -10.62 10.95
CA THR A 76 -12.73 -12.03 10.76
C THR A 76 -11.88 -12.53 11.92
N ASP A 77 -12.38 -13.54 12.62
CA ASP A 77 -11.60 -14.20 13.68
C ASP A 77 -10.61 -15.20 13.04
N PRO A 78 -9.30 -14.97 13.17
CA PRO A 78 -8.29 -15.86 12.63
C PRO A 78 -8.26 -17.23 13.29
N SER A 79 -8.77 -17.37 14.53
CA SER A 79 -8.86 -18.65 15.22
C SER A 79 -9.87 -19.60 14.56
N THR A 80 -10.93 -19.06 13.98
CA THR A 80 -12.00 -19.85 13.34
C THR A 80 -11.83 -19.99 11.84
N ASN A 81 -11.28 -18.98 11.17
CA ASN A 81 -11.14 -18.97 9.71
C ASN A 81 -9.84 -18.34 9.22
N LEU A 82 -8.73 -19.00 9.54
CA LEU A 82 -7.38 -18.52 9.20
C LEU A 82 -7.18 -18.38 7.68
N SER A 83 -7.77 -19.26 6.87
CA SER A 83 -7.66 -19.22 5.40
C SER A 83 -8.28 -17.94 4.81
N LEU A 84 -9.46 -17.54 5.30
CA LEU A 84 -10.13 -16.32 4.87
C LEU A 84 -9.35 -15.08 5.31
N PHE A 85 -8.87 -15.10 6.56
CA PHE A 85 -8.03 -14.05 7.12
C PHE A 85 -6.74 -13.84 6.29
N ALA A 86 -6.07 -14.94 5.91
CA ALA A 86 -4.88 -14.90 5.05
C ALA A 86 -5.16 -14.31 3.67
N LYS A 87 -6.31 -14.65 3.07
CA LYS A 87 -6.73 -14.08 1.78
C LYS A 87 -6.92 -12.57 1.87
N PHE A 88 -7.58 -12.08 2.93
CA PHE A 88 -7.77 -10.65 3.12
C PHE A 88 -6.44 -9.93 3.36
N ALA A 89 -5.52 -10.51 4.15
CA ALA A 89 -4.18 -9.98 4.35
C ALA A 89 -3.39 -9.92 3.03
N PHE A 90 -3.51 -10.94 2.18
CA PHE A 90 -2.91 -10.94 0.84
C PHE A 90 -3.44 -9.79 -0.02
N PHE A 91 -4.76 -9.58 -0.06
CA PHE A 91 -5.34 -8.50 -0.85
C PHE A 91 -4.93 -7.11 -0.34
N VAL A 92 -4.85 -6.90 0.98
CA VAL A 92 -4.32 -5.65 1.55
C VAL A 92 -2.89 -5.40 1.07
N ALA A 93 -2.03 -6.41 1.09
CA ALA A 93 -0.65 -6.29 0.61
C ALA A 93 -0.56 -6.05 -0.90
N PHE A 94 -1.37 -6.76 -1.66
CA PHE A 94 -1.41 -6.64 -3.12
C PHE A 94 -1.86 -5.24 -3.55
N PHE A 95 -2.97 -4.75 -3.03
CA PHE A 95 -3.45 -3.41 -3.32
C PHE A 95 -2.51 -2.33 -2.77
N GLY A 96 -1.90 -2.55 -1.61
CA GLY A 96 -0.86 -1.69 -1.05
C GLY A 96 0.35 -1.58 -1.97
N SER A 97 0.80 -2.67 -2.57
CA SER A 97 1.93 -2.67 -3.52
C SER A 97 1.63 -1.88 -4.80
N ILE A 98 0.39 -1.96 -5.31
CA ILE A 98 -0.07 -1.17 -6.46
C ILE A 98 -0.20 0.31 -6.07
N GLN A 99 -0.74 0.61 -4.88
CA GLN A 99 -0.86 1.97 -4.37
C GLN A 99 0.50 2.65 -4.24
N ASP A 100 1.50 1.93 -3.72
CA ASP A 100 2.88 2.44 -3.60
C ASP A 100 3.44 2.88 -4.96
N ILE A 101 3.25 2.06 -6.01
CA ILE A 101 3.69 2.42 -7.37
C ILE A 101 3.02 3.71 -7.83
N ALA A 102 1.70 3.82 -7.63
CA ALA A 102 0.94 4.99 -8.05
C ALA A 102 1.37 6.26 -7.27
N ILE A 103 1.64 6.15 -5.97
CA ILE A 103 2.12 7.25 -5.12
C ILE A 103 3.53 7.68 -5.52
N ASP A 104 4.44 6.72 -5.75
CA ASP A 104 5.81 7.01 -6.16
C ASP A 104 5.84 7.75 -7.51
N ALA A 105 5.06 7.27 -8.49
CA ALA A 105 4.93 7.92 -9.78
C ALA A 105 4.30 9.32 -9.65
N PHE A 106 3.22 9.45 -8.86
CA PHE A 106 2.57 10.73 -8.61
C PHE A 106 3.51 11.75 -7.99
N ARG A 107 4.31 11.34 -7.00
CA ARG A 107 5.31 12.19 -6.34
C ARG A 107 6.36 12.71 -7.33
N ILE A 108 6.87 11.84 -8.22
CA ILE A 108 7.88 12.21 -9.22
C ILE A 108 7.28 13.16 -10.26
N GLU A 109 6.05 12.91 -10.68
CA GLU A 109 5.36 13.73 -11.69
C GLU A 109 4.96 15.12 -11.18
N MET A 110 4.83 15.30 -9.86
CA MET A 110 4.37 16.54 -9.24
C MET A 110 5.46 17.59 -9.03
N SER A 111 6.72 17.20 -8.90
CA SER A 111 7.81 18.08 -8.50
C SER A 111 8.80 18.34 -9.62
N GLU A 112 9.34 19.54 -9.66
CA GLU A 112 10.51 19.85 -10.47
C GLU A 112 11.75 19.12 -9.92
N ILE A 113 12.78 18.98 -10.76
CA ILE A 113 13.97 18.19 -10.43
C ILE A 113 14.64 18.70 -9.14
N ASP A 114 14.68 20.02 -8.95
CA ASP A 114 15.31 20.66 -7.80
C ASP A 114 14.55 20.46 -6.48
N GLU A 115 13.25 20.20 -6.56
CA GLU A 115 12.38 19.99 -5.38
C GLU A 115 12.23 18.53 -4.99
N GLN A 116 12.62 17.59 -5.85
CA GLN A 116 12.44 16.16 -5.63
C GLN A 116 13.09 15.66 -4.34
N GLY A 117 14.24 16.23 -3.97
CA GLY A 117 14.95 15.90 -2.73
C GLY A 117 14.13 16.24 -1.47
N ASN A 118 13.56 17.44 -1.43
CA ASN A 118 12.74 17.90 -0.31
C ASN A 118 11.43 17.12 -0.20
N LEU A 119 10.82 16.81 -1.33
CA LEU A 119 9.60 16.03 -1.38
C LEU A 119 9.84 14.58 -0.94
N ALA A 120 10.96 13.99 -1.35
CA ALA A 120 11.37 12.67 -0.91
C ALA A 120 11.63 12.62 0.61
N ALA A 121 12.30 13.63 1.17
CA ALA A 121 12.56 13.72 2.59
C ALA A 121 11.25 13.86 3.40
N SER A 122 10.33 14.71 2.95
CA SER A 122 9.02 14.90 3.58
C SER A 122 8.17 13.62 3.53
N TYR A 123 8.16 12.94 2.40
CA TYR A 123 7.49 11.65 2.24
C TYR A 123 8.07 10.60 3.20
N GLN A 124 9.39 10.51 3.28
CA GLN A 124 10.07 9.54 4.14
C GLN A 124 9.82 9.83 5.63
N LEU A 125 9.75 11.11 6.02
CA LEU A 125 9.39 11.49 7.38
C LEU A 125 7.97 11.07 7.74
N GLY A 126 7.01 11.39 6.87
CA GLY A 126 5.62 10.96 7.03
C GLY A 126 5.47 9.44 7.11
N TYR A 127 6.18 8.71 6.27
CA TYR A 127 6.24 7.25 6.29
C TYR A 127 6.75 6.70 7.62
N ARG A 128 7.83 7.28 8.18
CA ARG A 128 8.38 6.85 9.48
C ARG A 128 7.42 7.12 10.63
N ILE A 129 6.76 8.27 10.65
CA ILE A 129 5.72 8.58 11.64
C ILE A 129 4.56 7.57 11.53
N ALA A 130 4.10 7.30 10.33
CA ALA A 130 3.04 6.33 10.08
C ALA A 130 3.42 4.91 10.55
N ILE A 131 4.66 4.47 10.34
CA ILE A 131 5.16 3.18 10.86
C ILE A 131 5.09 3.15 12.38
N LEU A 132 5.58 4.18 13.07
CA LEU A 132 5.55 4.22 14.54
C LEU A 132 4.12 4.13 15.08
N LEU A 133 3.20 4.89 14.50
CA LEU A 133 1.79 4.86 14.90
C LEU A 133 1.14 3.51 14.66
N ALA A 134 1.39 2.92 13.52
CA ALA A 134 0.74 1.69 13.13
C ALA A 134 1.44 0.41 13.65
N THR A 135 2.66 0.49 14.17
CA THR A 135 3.30 -0.61 14.91
C THR A 135 3.14 -0.41 16.41
N SER A 136 3.89 0.53 17.00
CA SER A 136 3.87 0.74 18.45
C SER A 136 2.51 1.23 18.96
N GLY A 137 1.87 2.17 18.23
CA GLY A 137 0.53 2.64 18.57
C GLY A 137 -0.51 1.53 18.54
N ALA A 138 -0.46 0.66 17.53
CA ALA A 138 -1.34 -0.48 17.40
C ALA A 138 -1.15 -1.50 18.54
N LEU A 139 0.10 -1.81 18.91
CA LEU A 139 0.38 -2.73 20.01
C LEU A 139 -0.11 -2.19 21.36
N ILE A 140 0.14 -0.90 21.64
CA ILE A 140 -0.35 -0.24 22.86
C ILE A 140 -1.88 -0.26 22.89
N LEU A 141 -2.53 -0.01 21.75
CA LEU A 141 -3.98 -0.03 21.69
C LEU A 141 -4.55 -1.45 21.83
N ALA A 142 -3.93 -2.43 21.20
CA ALA A 142 -4.31 -3.85 21.31
C ALA A 142 -4.19 -4.39 22.75
N SER A 143 -3.19 -3.93 23.50
CA SER A 143 -3.02 -4.33 24.90
C SER A 143 -4.12 -3.78 25.84
N ARG A 144 -4.83 -2.73 25.41
CA ARG A 144 -5.91 -2.07 26.19
C ARG A 144 -7.31 -2.37 25.69
N THR A 145 -7.42 -2.87 24.44
CA THR A 145 -8.68 -3.15 23.77
C THR A 145 -8.63 -4.58 23.18
N ASN A 146 -8.91 -4.70 21.89
CA ASN A 146 -8.76 -5.95 21.14
C ASN A 146 -8.24 -5.67 19.72
N TRP A 147 -7.70 -6.69 19.06
CA TRP A 147 -7.13 -6.58 17.73
C TRP A 147 -8.16 -6.15 16.67
N SER A 148 -9.40 -6.62 16.76
CA SER A 148 -10.48 -6.23 15.84
C SER A 148 -10.68 -4.72 15.85
N PHE A 149 -10.75 -4.11 17.03
CA PHE A 149 -10.88 -2.65 17.17
C PHE A 149 -9.67 -1.90 16.58
N VAL A 150 -8.46 -2.42 16.81
CA VAL A 150 -7.23 -1.82 16.24
C VAL A 150 -7.30 -1.77 14.71
N TYR A 151 -7.69 -2.88 14.07
CA TYR A 151 -7.80 -2.93 12.61
C TYR A 151 -8.95 -2.07 12.06
N GLN A 152 -10.06 -1.94 12.79
CA GLN A 152 -11.13 -0.98 12.46
C GLN A 152 -10.61 0.45 12.49
N LEU A 153 -9.90 0.82 13.56
CA LEU A 153 -9.32 2.15 13.68
C LEU A 153 -8.27 2.42 12.59
N MET A 154 -7.44 1.44 12.26
CA MET A 154 -6.48 1.54 11.15
C MET A 154 -7.20 1.76 9.81
N SER A 155 -8.31 1.06 9.55
CA SER A 155 -9.10 1.27 8.33
C SER A 155 -9.66 2.69 8.25
N LEU A 156 -10.08 3.26 9.39
CA LEU A 156 -10.53 4.66 9.46
C LEU A 156 -9.39 5.65 9.24
N PHE A 157 -8.20 5.39 9.79
CA PHE A 157 -7.05 6.27 9.58
C PHE A 157 -6.62 6.33 8.11
N MET A 158 -6.87 5.28 7.35
CA MET A 158 -6.64 5.33 5.90
C MET A 158 -7.47 6.40 5.19
N LEU A 159 -8.61 6.86 5.76
CA LEU A 159 -9.40 7.96 5.21
C LEU A 159 -8.63 9.29 5.16
N PHE A 160 -7.66 9.51 6.05
CA PHE A 160 -6.80 10.70 5.99
C PHE A 160 -5.98 10.78 4.70
N GLY A 161 -5.70 9.65 4.06
CA GLY A 161 -5.06 9.61 2.74
C GLY A 161 -5.86 10.35 1.65
N PHE A 162 -7.20 10.31 1.71
CA PHE A 162 -8.05 11.06 0.78
C PHE A 162 -7.93 12.57 1.00
N VAL A 163 -7.78 13.02 2.25
CA VAL A 163 -7.58 14.44 2.57
C VAL A 163 -6.27 14.93 1.96
N GLY A 164 -5.17 14.18 2.16
CA GLY A 164 -3.89 14.49 1.55
C GLY A 164 -3.96 14.56 0.02
N LEU A 165 -4.64 13.58 -0.59
CA LEU A 165 -4.79 13.52 -2.04
C LEU A 165 -5.65 14.65 -2.60
N TYR A 166 -6.67 15.09 -1.85
CA TYR A 166 -7.53 16.21 -2.22
C TYR A 166 -6.77 17.55 -2.16
N LEU A 167 -5.96 17.75 -1.13
CA LEU A 167 -5.18 18.98 -0.93
C LEU A 167 -4.01 19.12 -1.94
N THR A 168 -3.61 18.02 -2.56
CA THR A 168 -2.47 18.03 -3.48
C THR A 168 -2.94 18.37 -4.90
N PRO A 169 -2.42 19.42 -5.55
CA PRO A 169 -2.78 19.77 -6.92
C PRO A 169 -2.28 18.69 -7.90
N GLU A 170 -2.94 18.55 -9.04
CA GLU A 170 -2.48 17.70 -10.13
C GLU A 170 -1.65 18.49 -11.13
N ASN A 171 -0.48 17.96 -11.48
CA ASN A 171 0.31 18.53 -12.57
C ASN A 171 -0.23 18.03 -13.91
N LYS A 172 -0.98 18.89 -14.59
CA LYS A 172 -1.60 18.58 -15.90
C LYS A 172 -0.58 18.35 -17.03
N ASN A 173 0.66 18.76 -16.83
CA ASN A 173 1.72 18.64 -17.84
C ASN A 173 2.49 17.31 -17.78
N ALA A 174 2.30 16.50 -16.75
CA ALA A 174 3.01 15.25 -16.55
C ALA A 174 2.64 14.13 -17.55
N SER A 175 1.55 14.29 -18.28
CA SER A 175 1.03 13.26 -19.22
C SER A 175 1.82 13.08 -20.52
N LEU A 176 2.89 13.85 -20.76
CA LEU A 176 3.55 13.94 -22.08
C LEU A 176 4.62 12.86 -22.36
N ARG A 177 4.91 11.97 -21.43
CA ARG A 177 5.90 10.90 -21.64
C ARG A 177 5.33 9.53 -21.37
N GLN A 178 4.35 9.11 -22.17
CA GLN A 178 3.86 7.73 -22.11
C GLN A 178 4.83 6.83 -22.92
N LEU A 179 5.61 6.00 -22.21
CA LEU A 179 6.27 4.87 -22.83
C LEU A 179 5.20 3.85 -23.26
N SER A 180 5.41 3.19 -24.40
CA SER A 180 4.57 2.07 -24.81
C SER A 180 4.62 0.96 -23.76
N PHE A 181 3.57 0.16 -23.64
CA PHE A 181 3.51 -0.97 -22.69
C PHE A 181 4.73 -1.92 -22.88
N SER A 182 5.11 -2.20 -24.12
CA SER A 182 6.30 -2.99 -24.46
C SER A 182 7.59 -2.33 -23.97
N ASP A 183 7.71 -1.01 -24.15
CA ASP A 183 8.91 -0.26 -23.71
C ASP A 183 9.01 -0.20 -22.21
N SER A 184 7.87 -0.12 -21.51
CA SER A 184 7.81 -0.15 -20.03
C SER A 184 8.28 -1.52 -19.49
N ILE A 185 7.87 -2.64 -20.10
CA ILE A 185 8.33 -3.98 -19.71
C ILE A 185 9.82 -4.13 -19.96
N VAL A 186 10.30 -3.69 -21.11
CA VAL A 186 11.71 -3.76 -21.48
C VAL A 186 12.54 -2.90 -20.50
N ALA A 187 12.14 -1.68 -20.20
CA ALA A 187 12.83 -0.80 -19.26
C ALA A 187 12.92 -1.41 -17.86
N VAL A 188 11.85 -2.01 -17.36
CA VAL A 188 11.82 -2.68 -16.05
C VAL A 188 12.73 -3.90 -16.04
N SER A 189 12.71 -4.73 -17.08
CA SER A 189 13.60 -5.89 -17.18
C SER A 189 15.08 -5.48 -17.25
N TYR A 190 15.43 -4.42 -17.98
CA TYR A 190 16.79 -3.90 -18.07
C TYR A 190 17.32 -3.35 -16.74
N THR A 191 16.48 -2.64 -15.98
CA THR A 191 16.88 -2.11 -14.68
C THR A 191 17.09 -3.21 -13.65
N HIS A 192 16.28 -4.28 -13.67
CA HIS A 192 16.45 -5.42 -12.77
C HIS A 192 17.69 -6.29 -13.12
N LEU A 193 18.01 -6.46 -14.41
CA LEU A 193 19.16 -7.26 -14.84
C LEU A 193 20.50 -6.53 -14.63
N ARG A 194 20.51 -5.19 -14.55
CA ARG A 194 21.73 -4.39 -14.28
C ARG A 194 22.01 -4.15 -12.80
N ALA A 195 21.06 -4.42 -11.92
CA ALA A 195 21.19 -4.21 -10.47
C ALA A 195 21.85 -5.41 -9.74
N HIS A 196 22.23 -6.42 -10.48
CA HIS A 196 23.02 -7.58 -10.04
C HIS A 196 24.33 -7.67 -10.87
#